data_1ff80913f8c3e4af92f42907a6076abe
#
_entry.id   1ff80913f8c3e4af92f42907a6076abe
#
_cell.length_a   1.000
_cell.length_b   1.000
_cell.length_c   1.000
_cell.angle_alpha   90.00
_cell.angle_beta   90.00
_cell.angle_gamma   90.00
#
_symmetry.space_group_name_H-M   'P 1'
#
loop_
_entity.id
_entity.type
_entity.pdbx_description
1 polymer ?
#
loop_
_entity_poly.entity_id
_entity_poly.type
_entity_poly.pdbx_seq_one_letter_code
_entity_poly.pdbx_strand_id
1 'polypeptide(L)'
;HGFLAFNEIHPDYYQIPVADREAIMAEAPSAEDEDHDDHVRDSDDGESEGGLADEERLKRRLMRRYKIQDVIKRRQILLVQVVKDERGAKGAALTTWLSLAGRYCVLMPNTGKGGGISRKITNTSDRRRLKAAASALKVPKGMGLIIRTAGAKRTKAEIKRDYEYLLRLWETIRE
;
A
#
# COMPACT_ATOMS: atom_id res chain seq x y z
N HIS A 1 21.92 -4.84 11.61
CA HIS A 1 20.90 -4.03 12.29
C HIS A 1 19.99 -3.38 11.27
N GLY A 2 18.71 -3.24 11.61
CA GLY A 2 17.70 -2.59 10.78
C GLY A 2 16.98 -1.48 11.54
N PHE A 3 16.52 -0.47 10.80
CA PHE A 3 15.73 0.62 11.32
C PHE A 3 14.32 0.56 10.75
N LEU A 4 13.32 0.50 11.61
CA LEU A 4 11.90 0.50 11.27
C LEU A 4 11.24 1.72 11.94
N ALA A 5 10.97 2.75 11.14
CA ALA A 5 10.30 3.96 11.62
C ALA A 5 8.83 3.68 11.95
N PHE A 6 8.27 4.44 12.89
CA PHE A 6 6.88 4.27 13.31
C PHE A 6 5.90 4.40 12.13
N ASN A 7 6.11 5.35 11.24
CA ASN A 7 5.29 5.55 10.04
C ASN A 7 5.42 4.42 9.01
N GLU A 8 6.43 3.56 9.14
CA GLU A 8 6.62 2.38 8.29
C GLU A 8 6.00 1.11 8.89
N ILE A 9 5.33 1.22 10.03
CA ILE A 9 4.60 0.12 10.66
C ILE A 9 3.12 0.23 10.34
N HIS A 10 2.59 -0.81 9.69
CA HIS A 10 1.17 -0.88 9.36
C HIS A 10 0.30 -0.88 10.63
N PRO A 11 -0.81 -0.12 10.65
CA PRO A 11 -1.71 -0.05 11.81
C PRO A 11 -2.27 -1.39 12.30
N ASP A 12 -2.33 -2.40 11.44
CA ASP A 12 -2.78 -3.74 11.84
C ASP A 12 -1.87 -4.40 12.87
N TYR A 13 -0.60 -3.97 12.96
CA TYR A 13 0.32 -4.42 13.99
C TYR A 13 0.16 -3.68 15.33
N TYR A 14 -0.59 -2.58 15.37
CA TYR A 14 -0.78 -1.80 16.59
C TYR A 14 -1.68 -2.57 17.56
N GLN A 15 -1.19 -2.76 18.78
CA GLN A 15 -1.91 -3.43 19.86
C GLN A 15 -2.81 -2.42 20.57
N ILE A 16 -3.97 -2.16 19.98
CA ILE A 16 -4.99 -1.23 20.47
C ILE A 16 -6.31 -1.99 20.59
N PRO A 17 -7.11 -1.76 21.65
CA PRO A 17 -8.45 -2.34 21.74
C PRO A 17 -9.29 -1.98 20.51
N VAL A 18 -10.07 -2.94 20.01
CA VAL A 18 -10.92 -2.75 18.81
C VAL A 18 -11.89 -1.59 18.99
N ALA A 19 -12.48 -1.45 20.18
CA ALA A 19 -13.40 -0.35 20.49
C ALA A 19 -12.73 1.03 20.36
N ASP A 20 -11.47 1.17 20.77
CA ASP A 20 -10.72 2.42 20.65
C ASP A 20 -10.40 2.73 19.18
N ARG A 21 -10.05 1.71 18.42
CA ARG A 21 -9.81 1.83 16.97
C ARG A 21 -11.06 2.28 16.24
N GLU A 22 -12.20 1.65 16.52
CA GLU A 22 -13.50 1.99 15.93
C GLU A 22 -13.93 3.42 16.30
N ALA A 23 -13.73 3.82 17.55
CA ALA A 23 -14.04 5.18 18.00
C ALA A 23 -13.20 6.23 17.27
N ILE A 24 -11.92 5.96 17.05
CA ILE A 24 -11.01 6.85 16.31
C ILE A 24 -11.43 6.97 14.84
N MET A 25 -11.85 5.87 14.22
CA MET A 25 -12.32 5.89 12.84
C MET A 25 -13.67 6.59 12.67
N ALA A 26 -14.55 6.53 13.68
CA ALA A 26 -15.85 7.17 13.66
C ALA A 26 -15.79 8.69 13.84
N GLU A 27 -14.65 9.26 14.22
CA GLU A 27 -14.48 10.71 14.35
C GLU A 27 -14.65 11.42 13.00
N ALA A 28 -15.31 12.57 13.04
CA ALA A 28 -15.47 13.41 11.86
C ALA A 28 -14.08 13.84 11.29
N PRO A 29 -13.97 14.01 9.97
CA PRO A 29 -12.73 14.54 9.38
C PRO A 29 -12.35 15.85 10.03
N SER A 30 -11.06 15.99 10.40
CA SER A 30 -10.52 17.25 10.87
C SER A 30 -9.94 18.05 9.71
N ALA A 31 -9.82 19.37 9.87
CA ALA A 31 -9.20 20.23 8.84
C ALA A 31 -7.78 19.77 8.45
N GLU A 32 -7.08 19.10 9.36
CA GLU A 32 -5.74 18.56 9.11
C GLU A 32 -5.76 17.23 8.32
N ASP A 33 -6.91 16.55 8.27
CA ASP A 33 -7.11 15.38 7.42
C ASP A 33 -7.33 15.79 5.95
N GLU A 34 -7.77 17.04 5.71
CA GLU A 34 -8.08 17.59 4.39
C GLU A 34 -6.86 18.18 3.66
N ASP A 35 -5.87 18.69 4.39
CA ASP A 35 -4.70 19.39 3.81
C ASP A 35 -3.78 18.52 2.94
N HIS A 36 -3.94 17.21 2.95
CA HIS A 36 -3.13 16.29 2.13
C HIS A 36 -3.89 15.67 0.95
N ASP A 37 -5.17 15.94 0.82
CA ASP A 37 -5.98 15.41 -0.28
C ASP A 37 -5.78 16.21 -1.59
N ASP A 38 -5.23 17.43 -1.50
CA ASP A 38 -5.02 18.31 -2.66
C ASP A 38 -3.91 17.87 -3.63
N HIS A 39 -3.04 16.92 -3.22
CA HIS A 39 -1.98 16.41 -4.09
C HIS A 39 -2.31 15.12 -4.83
N VAL A 40 -3.49 14.53 -4.63
CA VAL A 40 -3.92 13.27 -5.25
C VAL A 40 -5.09 13.45 -6.21
N ARG A 41 -5.62 14.67 -6.36
CA ARG A 41 -6.84 14.96 -7.14
C ARG A 41 -6.69 14.97 -8.67
N ASP A 42 -5.63 14.41 -9.21
CA ASP A 42 -5.44 14.38 -10.67
C ASP A 42 -5.51 12.95 -11.25
N SER A 43 -6.40 12.14 -10.71
CA SER A 43 -6.82 10.89 -11.34
C SER A 43 -8.35 10.83 -11.40
N ASP A 44 -8.87 11.16 -12.56
CA ASP A 44 -10.24 11.02 -13.03
C ASP A 44 -10.64 9.53 -13.11
N ASP A 45 -10.66 8.85 -11.96
CA ASP A 45 -11.01 7.44 -11.85
C ASP A 45 -11.80 7.18 -10.57
N GLY A 46 -13.06 7.64 -10.59
CA GLY A 46 -14.00 7.29 -9.54
C GLY A 46 -14.21 5.80 -9.43
N GLU A 47 -13.83 5.23 -8.34
CA GLU A 47 -14.38 4.04 -7.65
C GLU A 47 -13.43 3.38 -6.62
N SER A 48 -12.26 3.93 -6.31
CA SER A 48 -11.39 3.38 -5.26
C SER A 48 -10.99 4.37 -4.16
N GLU A 49 -11.71 5.48 -4.05
CA GLU A 49 -11.34 6.58 -3.14
C GLU A 49 -11.52 6.28 -1.64
N GLY A 50 -12.34 5.29 -1.26
CA GLY A 50 -12.63 5.03 0.15
C GLY A 50 -11.51 4.35 0.94
N GLY A 51 -10.82 3.39 0.35
CA GLY A 51 -9.92 2.50 1.09
C GLY A 51 -8.59 3.14 1.51
N LEU A 52 -8.01 3.96 0.65
CA LEU A 52 -6.70 4.61 0.87
C LEU A 52 -6.76 5.72 1.89
N ALA A 53 -7.75 6.58 1.69
CA ALA A 53 -7.99 7.69 2.60
C ALA A 53 -8.23 7.16 4.02
N ASP A 54 -8.90 6.03 4.16
CA ASP A 54 -9.24 5.45 5.46
C ASP A 54 -8.02 4.86 6.18
N GLU A 55 -7.17 4.09 5.51
CA GLU A 55 -5.96 3.54 6.13
C GLU A 55 -4.95 4.61 6.52
N GLU A 56 -4.71 5.58 5.66
CA GLU A 56 -3.80 6.69 5.96
C GLU A 56 -4.36 7.63 7.02
N ARG A 57 -5.67 7.87 6.99
CA ARG A 57 -6.35 8.65 8.01
C ARG A 57 -6.27 7.96 9.36
N LEU A 58 -6.53 6.66 9.42
CA LEU A 58 -6.38 5.86 10.64
C LEU A 58 -4.95 5.94 11.15
N LYS A 59 -3.97 5.69 10.30
CA LYS A 59 -2.55 5.77 10.64
C LYS A 59 -2.18 7.12 11.26
N ARG A 60 -2.57 8.22 10.61
CA ARG A 60 -2.29 9.58 11.12
C ARG A 60 -2.93 9.84 12.47
N ARG A 61 -4.18 9.44 12.65
CA ARG A 61 -4.90 9.61 13.92
C ARG A 61 -4.28 8.80 15.03
N LEU A 62 -3.89 7.56 14.75
CA LEU A 62 -3.22 6.69 15.72
C LEU A 62 -1.85 7.24 16.11
N MET A 63 -1.06 7.72 15.16
CA MET A 63 0.27 8.29 15.43
C MET A 63 0.22 9.59 16.23
N ARG A 64 -0.88 10.34 16.16
CA ARG A 64 -1.05 11.54 17.03
C ARG A 64 -1.40 11.18 18.46
N ARG A 65 -2.12 10.09 18.69
CA ARG A 65 -2.62 9.69 20.01
C ARG A 65 -1.69 8.79 20.77
N TYR A 66 -0.90 8.00 20.08
CA TYR A 66 -0.04 6.98 20.66
C TYR A 66 1.41 7.20 20.27
N LYS A 67 2.29 6.88 21.19
CA LYS A 67 3.72 6.72 20.89
C LYS A 67 3.96 5.28 20.46
N ILE A 68 5.06 5.04 19.77
CA ILE A 68 5.39 3.68 19.30
C ILE A 68 5.41 2.65 20.44
N GLN A 69 5.94 3.03 21.61
CA GLN A 69 6.00 2.16 22.77
C GLN A 69 4.65 1.84 23.39
N ASP A 70 3.61 2.60 23.08
CA ASP A 70 2.26 2.33 23.56
C ASP A 70 1.56 1.23 22.74
N VAL A 71 1.93 1.08 21.47
CA VAL A 71 1.20 0.24 20.50
C VAL A 71 2.02 -0.93 19.96
N ILE A 72 3.35 -0.86 20.04
CA ILE A 72 4.27 -1.93 19.60
C ILE A 72 5.06 -2.42 20.83
N LYS A 73 5.06 -3.72 21.04
CA LYS A 73 5.76 -4.34 22.17
C LYS A 73 7.11 -4.92 21.76
N ARG A 74 8.01 -5.00 22.74
CA ARG A 74 9.29 -5.71 22.56
C ARG A 74 9.02 -7.15 22.19
N ARG A 75 9.81 -7.70 21.27
CA ARG A 75 9.71 -9.06 20.74
C ARG A 75 8.42 -9.35 19.95
N GLN A 76 7.65 -8.32 19.61
CA GLN A 76 6.53 -8.47 18.69
C GLN A 76 7.04 -8.91 17.33
N ILE A 77 6.42 -9.92 16.75
CA ILE A 77 6.79 -10.44 15.44
C ILE A 77 6.12 -9.58 14.36
N LEU A 78 6.91 -9.08 13.44
CA LEU A 78 6.46 -8.29 12.30
C LEU A 78 7.06 -8.87 11.02
N LEU A 79 6.27 -8.90 9.96
CA LEU A 79 6.78 -9.19 8.62
C LEU A 79 7.31 -7.87 8.03
N VAL A 80 8.60 -7.83 7.73
CA VAL A 80 9.26 -6.63 7.22
C VAL A 80 9.91 -6.88 5.87
N GLN A 81 9.93 -5.85 5.05
CA GLN A 81 10.67 -5.81 3.79
C GLN A 81 11.88 -4.90 3.94
N VAL A 82 13.03 -5.34 3.45
CA VAL A 82 14.22 -4.50 3.37
C VAL A 82 14.08 -3.55 2.17
N VAL A 83 14.04 -2.26 2.44
CA VAL A 83 13.94 -1.21 1.40
C VAL A 83 15.33 -0.79 0.94
N LYS A 84 16.27 -0.70 1.89
CA LYS A 84 17.67 -0.33 1.63
C LYS A 84 18.57 -1.16 2.52
N ASP A 85 19.63 -1.70 1.94
CA ASP A 85 20.65 -2.43 2.67
C ASP A 85 21.45 -1.52 3.61
N GLU A 86 22.17 -2.13 4.54
CA GLU A 86 23.09 -1.42 5.41
C GLU A 86 24.12 -0.64 4.59
N ARG A 87 24.36 0.59 5.01
CA ARG A 87 25.29 1.51 4.34
C ARG A 87 26.15 2.25 5.35
N GLY A 88 27.45 1.91 5.40
CA GLY A 88 28.36 2.49 6.35
C GLY A 88 27.89 2.25 7.79
N ALA A 89 27.69 3.33 8.55
CA ALA A 89 27.21 3.27 9.93
C ALA A 89 25.67 3.15 10.05
N LYS A 90 24.93 3.20 8.92
CA LYS A 90 23.46 3.12 8.91
C LYS A 90 22.98 1.69 8.76
N GLY A 91 22.08 1.25 9.62
CA GLY A 91 21.36 -0.01 9.48
C GLY A 91 20.45 -0.05 8.25
N ALA A 92 20.00 -1.24 7.89
CA ALA A 92 19.05 -1.43 6.81
C ALA A 92 17.74 -0.66 7.06
N ALA A 93 17.18 -0.07 6.03
CA ALA A 93 15.86 0.56 6.11
C ALA A 93 14.79 -0.50 5.87
N LEU A 94 13.83 -0.60 6.80
CA LEU A 94 12.78 -1.60 6.81
C LEU A 94 11.40 -0.94 6.68
N THR A 95 10.45 -1.72 6.16
CA THR A 95 9.03 -1.34 6.13
C THR A 95 8.14 -2.56 6.33
N THR A 96 6.95 -2.36 6.86
CA THR A 96 5.88 -3.37 6.85
C THR A 96 4.89 -3.15 5.71
N TRP A 97 4.99 -2.03 5.00
CA TRP A 97 4.21 -1.73 3.80
C TRP A 97 4.82 -2.46 2.61
N LEU A 98 4.40 -3.69 2.41
CA LEU A 98 5.03 -4.59 1.45
C LEU A 98 4.71 -4.21 0.00
N SER A 99 5.68 -4.36 -0.86
CA SER A 99 5.52 -4.20 -2.31
C SER A 99 6.32 -5.27 -3.05
N LEU A 100 5.65 -6.05 -3.87
CA LEU A 100 6.23 -7.15 -4.63
C LEU A 100 6.28 -6.76 -6.10
N ALA A 101 7.48 -6.63 -6.64
CA ALA A 101 7.69 -6.22 -8.03
C ALA A 101 7.77 -7.41 -8.96
N GLY A 102 6.86 -7.49 -9.92
CA GLY A 102 6.91 -8.37 -11.07
C GLY A 102 7.57 -7.70 -12.27
N ARG A 103 7.43 -8.30 -13.43
CA ARG A 103 7.92 -7.74 -14.70
C ARG A 103 7.13 -6.49 -15.08
N TYR A 104 5.81 -6.53 -14.97
CA TYR A 104 4.88 -5.52 -15.47
C TYR A 104 4.05 -4.86 -14.39
N CYS A 105 3.96 -5.48 -13.22
CA CYS A 105 3.12 -5.06 -12.11
C CYS A 105 3.90 -4.96 -10.81
N VAL A 106 3.35 -4.18 -9.88
CA VAL A 106 3.73 -4.21 -8.46
C VAL A 106 2.49 -4.54 -7.66
N LEU A 107 2.55 -5.56 -6.82
CA LEU A 107 1.49 -5.94 -5.90
C LEU A 107 1.82 -5.41 -4.50
N MET A 108 0.86 -4.71 -3.90
CA MET A 108 0.92 -4.25 -2.51
C MET A 108 -0.08 -5.07 -1.69
N PRO A 109 0.35 -6.17 -1.06
CA PRO A 109 -0.59 -7.15 -0.49
C PRO A 109 -1.27 -6.71 0.78
N ASN A 110 -0.74 -5.73 1.49
CA ASN A 110 -1.29 -5.23 2.76
C ASN A 110 -1.68 -3.74 2.73
N THR A 111 -1.74 -3.16 1.54
CA THR A 111 -2.15 -1.78 1.36
C THR A 111 -3.35 -1.73 0.42
N GLY A 112 -4.48 -1.23 0.88
CA GLY A 112 -5.67 -1.01 0.06
C GLY A 112 -5.54 0.16 -0.90
N LYS A 113 -4.31 0.58 -1.23
CA LYS A 113 -4.04 1.55 -2.29
C LYS A 113 -4.54 0.97 -3.59
N GLY A 114 -5.67 1.47 -4.04
CA GLY A 114 -6.32 1.03 -5.24
C GLY A 114 -5.35 0.82 -6.39
N GLY A 115 -5.69 -0.07 -7.28
CA GLY A 115 -4.91 -0.32 -8.48
C GLY A 115 -4.72 0.98 -9.24
N GLY A 116 -3.58 1.11 -9.85
CA GLY A 116 -3.27 2.28 -10.64
C GLY A 116 -2.39 1.91 -11.83
N ILE A 117 -2.21 2.87 -12.67
CA ILE A 117 -1.32 2.78 -13.82
C ILE A 117 -0.21 3.81 -13.60
N SER A 118 1.03 3.40 -13.84
CA SER A 118 2.17 4.30 -13.69
C SER A 118 1.91 5.65 -14.38
N ARG A 119 2.14 6.75 -13.69
CA ARG A 119 2.00 8.11 -14.23
C ARG A 119 2.92 8.38 -15.41
N LYS A 120 3.98 7.61 -15.57
CA LYS A 120 4.92 7.69 -16.70
C LYS A 120 4.32 7.14 -18.00
N ILE A 121 3.21 6.40 -17.94
CA ILE A 121 2.46 5.99 -19.12
C ILE A 121 1.49 7.11 -19.47
N THR A 122 1.82 7.87 -20.51
CA THR A 122 1.08 9.08 -20.91
C THR A 122 0.11 8.86 -22.05
N ASN A 123 0.24 7.77 -22.80
CA ASN A 123 -0.64 7.46 -23.94
C ASN A 123 -2.04 7.10 -23.41
N THR A 124 -3.04 7.88 -23.81
CA THR A 124 -4.43 7.73 -23.35
C THR A 124 -5.03 6.38 -23.74
N SER A 125 -4.73 5.90 -24.95
CA SER A 125 -5.20 4.61 -25.45
C SER A 125 -4.61 3.44 -24.63
N ASP A 126 -3.31 3.49 -24.33
CA ASP A 126 -2.66 2.51 -23.48
C ASP A 126 -3.23 2.52 -22.07
N ARG A 127 -3.43 3.69 -21.48
CA ARG A 127 -4.01 3.83 -20.14
C ARG A 127 -5.41 3.23 -20.07
N ARG A 128 -6.26 3.51 -21.04
CA ARG A 128 -7.63 2.95 -21.11
C ARG A 128 -7.60 1.43 -21.20
N ARG A 129 -6.75 0.88 -22.06
CA ARG A 129 -6.58 -0.56 -22.22
C ARG A 129 -6.07 -1.23 -20.96
N LEU A 130 -5.06 -0.65 -20.31
CA LEU A 130 -4.48 -1.16 -19.07
C LEU A 130 -5.44 -1.07 -17.88
N LYS A 131 -6.24 -0.02 -17.82
CA LYS A 131 -7.29 0.16 -16.80
C LYS A 131 -8.33 -0.95 -16.93
N ALA A 132 -8.80 -1.24 -18.14
CA ALA A 132 -9.72 -2.34 -18.39
C ALA A 132 -9.10 -3.71 -18.02
N ALA A 133 -7.83 -3.92 -18.34
CA ALA A 133 -7.11 -5.14 -17.97
C ALA A 133 -7.00 -5.30 -16.44
N ALA A 134 -6.64 -4.23 -15.73
CA ALA A 134 -6.54 -4.23 -14.26
C ALA A 134 -7.90 -4.50 -13.61
N SER A 135 -8.96 -3.86 -14.07
CA SER A 135 -10.32 -4.07 -13.54
C SER A 135 -10.79 -5.51 -13.70
N ALA A 136 -10.41 -6.17 -14.78
CA ALA A 136 -10.78 -7.57 -15.04
C ALA A 136 -10.07 -8.57 -14.12
N LEU A 137 -8.97 -8.19 -13.48
CA LEU A 137 -8.21 -9.05 -12.56
C LEU A 137 -8.91 -9.28 -11.23
N LYS A 138 -9.83 -8.40 -10.84
CA LYS A 138 -10.55 -8.47 -9.55
C LYS A 138 -9.60 -8.63 -8.37
N VAL A 139 -8.68 -7.69 -8.22
CA VAL A 139 -7.72 -7.67 -7.11
C VAL A 139 -8.48 -7.69 -5.78
N PRO A 140 -8.10 -8.56 -4.82
CA PRO A 140 -8.78 -8.64 -3.53
C PRO A 140 -8.81 -7.29 -2.81
N LYS A 141 -9.90 -7.04 -2.08
CA LYS A 141 -10.02 -5.85 -1.22
C LYS A 141 -8.88 -5.85 -0.19
N GLY A 142 -8.27 -4.71 0.02
CA GLY A 142 -7.11 -4.58 0.90
C GLY A 142 -5.76 -4.80 0.22
N MET A 143 -5.76 -5.17 -1.06
CA MET A 143 -4.57 -5.24 -1.91
C MET A 143 -4.59 -4.15 -2.97
N GLY A 144 -3.42 -3.67 -3.36
CA GLY A 144 -3.24 -2.74 -4.47
C GLY A 144 -2.38 -3.35 -5.57
N LEU A 145 -2.67 -3.01 -6.82
CA LEU A 145 -1.87 -3.40 -7.97
C LEU A 145 -1.58 -2.18 -8.83
N ILE A 146 -0.30 -1.98 -9.13
CA ILE A 146 0.14 -0.92 -10.04
C ILE A 146 0.74 -1.55 -11.29
N ILE A 147 0.32 -1.07 -12.47
CA ILE A 147 0.92 -1.46 -13.73
C ILE A 147 2.10 -0.53 -14.01
N ARG A 148 3.28 -1.11 -14.18
CA ARG A 148 4.54 -0.40 -14.41
C ARG A 148 4.66 0.04 -15.86
N THR A 149 5.58 0.97 -16.14
CA THR A 149 5.91 1.43 -17.50
C THR A 149 6.29 0.27 -18.42
N ALA A 150 6.98 -0.74 -17.92
CA ALA A 150 7.31 -1.95 -18.68
C ALA A 150 6.08 -2.74 -19.17
N GLY A 151 4.93 -2.55 -18.54
CA GLY A 151 3.67 -3.17 -18.91
C GLY A 151 2.86 -2.40 -19.96
N ALA A 152 3.30 -1.19 -20.36
CA ALA A 152 2.51 -0.28 -21.20
C ALA A 152 2.02 -0.91 -22.51
N LYS A 153 2.85 -1.71 -23.15
CA LYS A 153 2.58 -2.36 -24.44
C LYS A 153 2.25 -3.86 -24.32
N ARG A 154 2.04 -4.33 -23.10
CA ARG A 154 1.78 -5.76 -22.87
C ARG A 154 0.29 -6.09 -22.98
N THR A 155 0.01 -7.34 -23.31
CA THR A 155 -1.36 -7.84 -23.46
C THR A 155 -2.01 -8.05 -22.09
N LYS A 156 -3.34 -8.11 -22.08
CA LYS A 156 -4.12 -8.45 -20.89
C LYS A 156 -3.68 -9.80 -20.29
N ALA A 157 -3.39 -10.79 -21.14
CA ALA A 157 -2.94 -12.11 -20.70
C ALA A 157 -1.56 -12.06 -20.02
N GLU A 158 -0.64 -11.23 -20.51
CA GLU A 158 0.68 -11.06 -19.90
C GLU A 158 0.59 -10.36 -18.55
N ILE A 159 -0.23 -9.31 -18.43
CA ILE A 159 -0.50 -8.60 -17.19
C ILE A 159 -1.13 -9.55 -16.17
N LYS A 160 -2.13 -10.33 -16.56
CA LYS A 160 -2.78 -11.32 -15.70
C LYS A 160 -1.80 -12.36 -15.19
N ARG A 161 -0.93 -12.85 -16.04
CA ARG A 161 0.07 -13.86 -15.69
C ARG A 161 1.08 -13.34 -14.68
N ASP A 162 1.52 -12.10 -14.84
CA ASP A 162 2.41 -11.43 -13.90
C ASP A 162 1.74 -11.22 -12.54
N TYR A 163 0.49 -10.77 -12.52
CA TYR A 163 -0.31 -10.62 -11.32
C TYR A 163 -0.50 -11.95 -10.57
N GLU A 164 -0.85 -13.02 -11.27
CA GLU A 164 -1.02 -14.35 -10.66
C GLU A 164 0.28 -14.88 -10.07
N TYR A 165 1.42 -14.61 -10.70
CA TYR A 165 2.74 -14.90 -10.14
C TYR A 165 2.98 -14.16 -8.84
N LEU A 166 2.65 -12.87 -8.79
CA LEU A 166 2.80 -12.07 -7.57
C LEU A 166 1.89 -12.53 -6.42
N LEU A 167 0.67 -12.96 -6.74
CA LEU A 167 -0.21 -13.57 -5.74
C LEU A 167 0.39 -14.86 -5.15
N ARG A 168 0.92 -15.73 -5.98
CA ARG A 168 1.57 -16.95 -5.50
C ARG A 168 2.82 -16.64 -4.67
N LEU A 169 3.60 -15.66 -5.08
CA LEU A 169 4.75 -15.19 -4.31
C LEU A 169 4.33 -14.69 -2.93
N TRP A 170 3.27 -13.91 -2.86
CA TRP A 170 2.71 -13.44 -1.59
C TRP A 170 2.28 -14.60 -0.69
N GLU A 171 1.57 -15.58 -1.24
CA GLU A 171 1.16 -16.77 -0.48
C GLU A 171 2.37 -17.50 0.12
N THR A 172 3.44 -17.67 -0.65
CA THR A 172 4.69 -18.28 -0.18
C THR A 172 5.37 -17.46 0.91
N ILE A 173 5.37 -16.14 0.79
CA ILE A 173 6.02 -15.26 1.79
C ILE A 173 5.31 -15.31 3.14
N ARG A 174 4.00 -15.40 3.15
CA ARG A 174 3.23 -15.36 4.41
C ARG A 174 3.08 -16.72 5.10
N GLU A 175 3.41 -17.84 4.45
CA GLU A 175 3.52 -19.16 5.05
C GLU A 175 4.72 -19.28 6.02
#